data_4bf2600c400bb6197945f96a732b7427
#
_entry.id   4bf2600c400bb6197945f96a732b7427
#
_cell.length_a   1.000
_cell.length_b   1.000
_cell.length_c   1.000
_cell.angle_alpha   90.00
_cell.angle_beta   90.00
_cell.angle_gamma   90.00
#
_symmetry.space_group_name_H-M   'P 1'
#
loop_
_entity.id
_entity.type
_entity.pdbx_description
1 polymer ?
#
loop_
_entity_poly.entity_id
_entity_poly.type
_entity_poly.pdbx_seq_one_letter_code
_entity_poly.pdbx_strand_id
1 'polypeptide(L)'
;MKNPASLVLALALCACAAPSVAPKSVRAPDVDPLAATLAQRDIELLVTHLEGTWETIAQPAGQGDSTPVRLRVARLWPERPGEFWMYAEYVKAEDDRQVLRQRIFNFRREEARIVGRLYRLPGNSATLAGEWRKEHPFAGVNPAGLREFEGCRTLWVKQMESLFAAGTEGSACRAERPEVVNEHSDFYVSSSTIRSWIQGLDASGRQVEGPSGPSEFRKVALKPR
;
A
#
# COMPACT_ATOMS: atom_id res chain seq x y z
N MET A 1 31.43 17.61 85.64
CA MET A 1 30.58 18.03 84.58
C MET A 1 31.10 17.34 83.34
N LYS A 2 30.32 16.38 82.76
CA LYS A 2 30.81 15.34 81.88
C LYS A 2 30.37 15.65 80.44
N ASN A 3 31.33 15.71 79.51
CA ASN A 3 31.09 15.74 78.07
C ASN A 3 30.77 14.33 77.56
N PRO A 4 29.78 14.14 76.67
CA PRO A 4 29.67 12.92 75.91
C PRO A 4 30.34 13.08 74.57
N ALA A 5 31.13 12.10 74.18
CA ALA A 5 31.81 11.95 72.92
C ALA A 5 30.81 11.60 71.78
N SER A 6 30.92 12.36 70.71
CA SER A 6 30.21 12.05 69.50
C SER A 6 30.92 10.97 68.67
N LEU A 7 30.25 9.85 68.49
CA LEU A 7 30.71 8.75 67.64
C LEU A 7 30.28 9.03 66.19
N VAL A 8 31.20 9.32 65.30
CA VAL A 8 30.97 9.48 63.85
C VAL A 8 31.07 8.10 63.23
N LEU A 9 29.94 7.59 62.79
CA LEU A 9 29.82 6.34 62.04
C LEU A 9 30.02 6.63 60.53
N ALA A 10 31.17 6.24 60.00
CA ALA A 10 31.48 6.33 58.57
C ALA A 10 30.78 5.17 57.82
N LEU A 11 29.72 5.47 57.06
CA LEU A 11 29.13 4.53 56.09
C LEU A 11 30.00 4.50 54.83
N ALA A 12 30.69 3.39 54.61
CA ALA A 12 31.34 3.09 53.32
C ALA A 12 30.29 2.63 52.31
N LEU A 13 29.97 3.49 51.32
CA LEU A 13 29.16 3.15 50.16
C LEU A 13 30.02 2.35 49.17
N CYS A 14 29.86 1.03 49.16
CA CYS A 14 30.35 0.16 48.08
C CYS A 14 29.52 0.39 46.82
N ALA A 15 30.00 1.19 45.87
CA ALA A 15 29.43 1.33 44.54
C ALA A 15 29.79 0.08 43.70
N CYS A 16 28.86 -0.87 43.62
CA CYS A 16 28.95 -1.94 42.63
C CYS A 16 28.68 -1.36 41.22
N ALA A 17 29.77 -1.13 40.47
CA ALA A 17 29.66 -0.83 39.04
C ALA A 17 29.23 -2.09 38.31
N ALA A 18 27.97 -2.11 37.82
CA ALA A 18 27.47 -3.14 36.91
C ALA A 18 28.20 -3.02 35.56
N PRO A 19 28.66 -4.13 34.95
CA PRO A 19 29.28 -4.08 33.63
C PRO A 19 28.23 -3.63 32.60
N SER A 20 28.48 -2.49 31.96
CA SER A 20 27.70 -2.00 30.82
C SER A 20 27.93 -2.95 29.63
N VAL A 21 26.99 -3.85 29.39
CA VAL A 21 26.97 -4.65 28.18
C VAL A 21 26.48 -3.74 27.06
N ALA A 22 27.40 -3.27 26.23
CA ALA A 22 27.05 -2.55 25.01
C ALA A 22 26.13 -3.43 24.13
N PRO A 23 25.02 -2.91 23.62
CA PRO A 23 24.16 -3.68 22.74
C PRO A 23 24.97 -4.12 21.51
N LYS A 24 25.06 -5.43 21.27
CA LYS A 24 25.61 -5.96 20.02
C LYS A 24 24.82 -5.33 18.87
N SER A 25 25.49 -4.54 18.03
CA SER A 25 24.88 -4.05 16.80
C SER A 25 24.46 -5.27 15.99
N VAL A 26 23.16 -5.47 15.87
CA VAL A 26 22.59 -6.47 14.94
C VAL A 26 22.90 -5.95 13.55
N ARG A 27 23.91 -6.54 12.90
CA ARG A 27 24.24 -6.26 11.51
C ARG A 27 22.99 -6.58 10.70
N ALA A 28 22.52 -5.61 9.90
CA ALA A 28 21.44 -5.87 8.95
C ALA A 28 21.82 -7.09 8.09
N PRO A 29 20.90 -8.01 7.81
CA PRO A 29 21.21 -9.19 6.99
C PRO A 29 21.80 -8.73 5.66
N ASP A 30 22.94 -9.33 5.27
CA ASP A 30 23.56 -9.10 3.96
C ASP A 30 22.55 -9.55 2.90
N VAL A 31 21.90 -8.57 2.29
CA VAL A 31 20.96 -8.84 1.20
C VAL A 31 21.77 -9.16 -0.04
N ASP A 32 21.57 -10.36 -0.60
CA ASP A 32 22.18 -10.76 -1.86
C ASP A 32 21.92 -9.69 -2.95
N PRO A 33 22.94 -9.07 -3.54
CA PRO A 33 22.78 -8.03 -4.55
C PRO A 33 21.99 -8.49 -5.77
N LEU A 34 22.09 -9.78 -6.14
CA LEU A 34 21.34 -10.36 -7.24
C LEU A 34 19.85 -10.43 -6.91
N ALA A 35 19.50 -10.92 -5.71
CA ALA A 35 18.12 -10.96 -5.24
C ALA A 35 17.53 -9.55 -5.15
N ALA A 36 18.34 -8.55 -4.77
CA ALA A 36 17.94 -7.15 -4.77
C ALA A 36 17.60 -6.65 -6.19
N THR A 37 18.45 -6.96 -7.16
CA THR A 37 18.27 -6.56 -8.56
C THR A 37 17.05 -7.22 -9.18
N LEU A 38 16.81 -8.52 -8.92
CA LEU A 38 15.65 -9.23 -9.41
C LEU A 38 14.34 -8.68 -8.85
N ALA A 39 14.30 -8.42 -7.54
CA ALA A 39 13.11 -7.83 -6.92
C ALA A 39 12.82 -6.42 -7.45
N GLN A 40 13.84 -5.61 -7.73
CA GLN A 40 13.68 -4.31 -8.36
C GLN A 40 13.03 -4.43 -9.75
N ARG A 41 13.52 -5.33 -10.59
CA ARG A 41 12.95 -5.63 -11.92
C ARG A 41 11.49 -6.11 -11.82
N ASP A 42 11.17 -6.92 -10.84
CA ASP A 42 9.81 -7.41 -10.64
C ASP A 42 8.86 -6.29 -10.22
N ILE A 43 9.29 -5.33 -9.41
CA ILE A 43 8.49 -4.13 -9.10
C ILE A 43 8.28 -3.28 -10.36
N GLU A 44 9.33 -3.03 -11.14
CA GLU A 44 9.22 -2.29 -12.40
C GLU A 44 8.26 -2.95 -13.38
N LEU A 45 8.30 -4.26 -13.49
CA LEU A 45 7.37 -5.03 -14.32
C LEU A 45 5.93 -4.91 -13.79
N LEU A 46 5.72 -5.04 -12.48
CA LEU A 46 4.41 -4.89 -11.84
C LEU A 46 3.81 -3.51 -12.11
N VAL A 47 4.56 -2.43 -11.90
CA VAL A 47 4.04 -1.07 -12.12
C VAL A 47 3.78 -0.79 -13.61
N THR A 48 4.59 -1.36 -14.51
CA THR A 48 4.35 -1.31 -15.96
C THR A 48 3.07 -2.04 -16.34
N HIS A 49 2.79 -3.17 -15.71
CA HIS A 49 1.53 -3.88 -15.92
C HIS A 49 0.35 -3.07 -15.42
N LEU A 50 0.44 -2.49 -14.22
CA LEU A 50 -0.64 -1.70 -13.62
C LEU A 50 -0.94 -0.41 -14.39
N GLU A 51 0.08 0.27 -14.93
CA GLU A 51 -0.09 1.56 -15.59
C GLU A 51 -0.98 1.47 -16.82
N GLY A 52 -1.92 2.43 -16.95
CA GLY A 52 -2.80 2.53 -18.10
C GLY A 52 -4.27 2.71 -17.74
N THR A 53 -5.11 2.48 -18.74
CA THR A 53 -6.58 2.52 -18.62
C THR A 53 -7.15 1.12 -18.75
N TRP A 54 -8.10 0.82 -17.89
CA TRP A 54 -8.71 -0.48 -17.75
C TRP A 54 -10.23 -0.33 -17.70
N GLU A 55 -10.97 -1.25 -18.33
CA GLU A 55 -12.41 -1.27 -18.25
C GLU A 55 -12.90 -2.64 -17.78
N THR A 56 -13.94 -2.63 -16.94
CA THR A 56 -14.58 -3.87 -16.51
C THR A 56 -15.10 -4.65 -17.71
N ILE A 57 -14.83 -5.94 -17.68
CA ILE A 57 -15.47 -6.88 -18.60
C ILE A 57 -16.86 -7.17 -18.05
N ALA A 58 -17.88 -7.16 -18.92
CA ALA A 58 -19.23 -7.53 -18.51
C ALA A 58 -19.21 -8.91 -17.86
N GLN A 59 -19.67 -8.98 -16.62
CA GLN A 59 -19.74 -10.22 -15.87
C GLN A 59 -21.12 -10.88 -16.09
N PRO A 60 -21.20 -12.22 -16.02
CA PRO A 60 -22.49 -12.91 -16.04
C PRO A 60 -23.38 -12.38 -14.92
N ALA A 61 -24.69 -12.28 -15.19
CA ALA A 61 -25.68 -11.84 -14.21
C ALA A 61 -25.55 -12.66 -12.92
N GLY A 62 -25.45 -11.95 -11.78
CA GLY A 62 -25.30 -12.55 -10.45
C GLY A 62 -23.86 -12.74 -9.97
N GLN A 63 -22.85 -12.39 -10.78
CA GLN A 63 -21.45 -12.40 -10.36
C GLN A 63 -20.87 -10.97 -10.38
N GLY A 64 -20.71 -10.35 -9.22
CA GLY A 64 -20.09 -9.04 -9.07
C GLY A 64 -21.06 -7.85 -9.21
N ASP A 65 -20.50 -6.64 -9.19
CA ASP A 65 -21.25 -5.41 -9.43
C ASP A 65 -21.50 -5.25 -10.94
N SER A 66 -22.74 -4.99 -11.32
CA SER A 66 -23.13 -4.78 -12.71
C SER A 66 -22.76 -3.39 -13.26
N THR A 67 -22.31 -2.48 -12.41
CA THR A 67 -21.92 -1.12 -12.82
C THR A 67 -20.60 -1.16 -13.58
N PRO A 68 -20.57 -0.76 -14.86
CA PRO A 68 -19.33 -0.66 -15.61
C PRO A 68 -18.40 0.38 -15.01
N VAL A 69 -17.15 -0.03 -14.71
CA VAL A 69 -16.14 0.80 -14.09
C VAL A 69 -14.95 0.96 -15.03
N ARG A 70 -14.41 2.16 -15.10
CA ARG A 70 -13.12 2.44 -15.71
C ARG A 70 -12.11 2.74 -14.61
N LEU A 71 -11.01 2.01 -14.62
CA LEU A 71 -9.87 2.23 -13.72
C LEU A 71 -8.74 2.86 -14.52
N ARG A 72 -8.17 3.93 -13.99
CA ARG A 72 -6.99 4.59 -14.52
C ARG A 72 -5.89 4.51 -13.51
N VAL A 73 -4.73 4.03 -13.96
CA VAL A 73 -3.55 3.91 -13.12
C VAL A 73 -2.42 4.68 -13.79
N ALA A 74 -1.88 5.65 -13.07
CA ALA A 74 -0.76 6.47 -13.51
C ALA A 74 0.41 6.39 -12.54
N ARG A 75 1.62 6.37 -13.08
CA ARG A 75 2.84 6.48 -12.29
C ARG A 75 2.98 7.90 -11.77
N LEU A 76 3.36 8.02 -10.49
CA LEU A 76 3.65 9.29 -9.84
C LEU A 76 5.15 9.42 -9.62
N TRP A 77 5.68 10.63 -9.73
CA TRP A 77 7.06 10.99 -9.41
C TRP A 77 8.10 10.03 -10.03
N PRO A 78 8.06 9.80 -11.35
CA PRO A 78 8.96 8.86 -12.03
C PRO A 78 10.44 9.26 -11.93
N GLU A 79 10.71 10.51 -11.61
CA GLU A 79 12.04 11.08 -11.36
C GLU A 79 12.68 10.62 -10.05
N ARG A 80 11.93 9.93 -9.16
CA ARG A 80 12.44 9.41 -7.90
C ARG A 80 12.97 7.98 -8.06
N PRO A 81 14.27 7.78 -8.15
CA PRO A 81 14.85 6.46 -8.38
C PRO A 81 14.57 5.53 -7.20
N GLY A 82 14.17 4.29 -7.49
CA GLY A 82 13.86 3.27 -6.48
C GLY A 82 12.53 3.45 -5.75
N GLU A 83 11.74 4.49 -6.09
CA GLU A 83 10.40 4.69 -5.57
C GLU A 83 9.36 4.39 -6.64
N PHE A 84 8.34 3.60 -6.29
CA PHE A 84 7.29 3.16 -7.21
C PHE A 84 5.93 3.59 -6.71
N TRP A 85 5.60 4.86 -6.99
CA TRP A 85 4.35 5.45 -6.61
C TRP A 85 3.36 5.39 -7.77
N MET A 86 2.12 5.01 -7.46
CA MET A 86 1.03 4.90 -8.42
C MET A 86 -0.23 5.59 -7.89
N TYR A 87 -0.94 6.25 -8.77
CA TYR A 87 -2.28 6.75 -8.51
C TYR A 87 -3.30 5.89 -9.24
N ALA A 88 -4.35 5.48 -8.56
CA ALA A 88 -5.47 4.74 -9.13
C ALA A 88 -6.78 5.53 -8.94
N GLU A 89 -7.51 5.72 -10.05
CA GLU A 89 -8.80 6.40 -10.08
C GLU A 89 -9.83 5.48 -10.73
N TYR A 90 -10.88 5.15 -9.97
CA TYR A 90 -12.04 4.40 -10.42
C TYR A 90 -13.16 5.39 -10.72
N VAL A 91 -13.73 5.32 -11.91
CA VAL A 91 -14.86 6.15 -12.35
C VAL A 91 -15.93 5.27 -12.97
N LYS A 92 -17.17 5.76 -13.07
CA LYS A 92 -18.15 5.09 -13.92
C LYS A 92 -17.68 5.12 -15.37
N ALA A 93 -17.77 3.98 -16.07
CA ALA A 93 -17.27 3.89 -17.45
C ALA A 93 -17.99 4.82 -18.41
N GLU A 94 -19.26 5.14 -18.15
CA GLU A 94 -20.11 6.01 -18.95
C GLU A 94 -19.98 7.51 -18.62
N ASP A 95 -19.46 7.86 -17.43
CA ASP A 95 -19.25 9.25 -17.00
C ASP A 95 -17.99 9.41 -16.14
N ASP A 96 -16.92 9.82 -16.77
CA ASP A 96 -15.60 10.05 -16.14
C ASP A 96 -15.61 11.06 -15.00
N ARG A 97 -16.67 11.87 -14.86
CA ARG A 97 -16.80 12.83 -13.76
C ARG A 97 -17.30 12.17 -12.48
N GLN A 98 -17.89 11.00 -12.58
CA GLN A 98 -18.35 10.23 -11.42
C GLN A 98 -17.21 9.37 -10.86
N VAL A 99 -16.37 10.00 -10.04
CA VAL A 99 -15.28 9.31 -9.35
C VAL A 99 -15.87 8.47 -8.24
N LEU A 100 -15.60 7.17 -8.28
CA LEU A 100 -16.06 6.18 -7.31
C LEU A 100 -15.02 5.97 -6.20
N ARG A 101 -13.74 5.94 -6.57
CA ARG A 101 -12.65 5.66 -5.63
C ARG A 101 -11.33 6.21 -6.18
N GLN A 102 -10.49 6.70 -5.27
CA GLN A 102 -9.13 7.13 -5.59
C GLN A 102 -8.17 6.58 -4.56
N ARG A 103 -6.97 6.19 -4.98
CA ARG A 103 -5.92 5.64 -4.11
C ARG A 103 -4.54 6.02 -4.59
N ILE A 104 -3.62 6.19 -3.65
CA ILE A 104 -2.18 6.27 -3.92
C ILE A 104 -1.55 5.02 -3.35
N PHE A 105 -0.71 4.36 -4.14
CA PHE A 105 0.05 3.19 -3.76
C PHE A 105 1.54 3.49 -3.85
N ASN A 106 2.32 2.90 -2.96
CA ASN A 106 3.76 2.82 -3.11
C ASN A 106 4.18 1.35 -3.02
N PHE A 107 4.86 0.88 -4.04
CA PHE A 107 5.42 -0.46 -4.06
C PHE A 107 6.88 -0.40 -3.64
N ARG A 108 7.24 -1.25 -2.69
CA ARG A 108 8.60 -1.35 -2.15
C ARG A 108 9.00 -2.80 -2.02
N ARG A 109 10.30 -3.01 -2.03
CA ARG A 109 10.85 -4.27 -1.54
C ARG A 109 11.00 -4.20 -0.03
N GLU A 110 10.44 -5.19 0.66
CA GLU A 110 10.70 -5.41 2.08
C GLU A 110 11.18 -6.86 2.22
N GLU A 111 12.45 -7.03 2.62
CA GLU A 111 13.14 -8.33 2.58
C GLU A 111 13.13 -8.94 1.17
N ALA A 112 12.50 -10.11 1.00
CA ALA A 112 12.36 -10.80 -0.29
C ALA A 112 10.98 -10.61 -0.94
N ARG A 113 10.14 -9.68 -0.43
CA ARG A 113 8.75 -9.51 -0.87
C ARG A 113 8.54 -8.14 -1.50
N ILE A 114 7.60 -8.08 -2.43
CA ILE A 114 7.07 -6.80 -2.91
C ILE A 114 5.89 -6.44 -2.00
N VAL A 115 5.95 -5.27 -1.39
CA VAL A 115 4.90 -4.75 -0.52
C VAL A 115 4.28 -3.53 -1.18
N GLY A 116 2.97 -3.57 -1.37
CA GLY A 116 2.16 -2.42 -1.75
C GLY A 116 1.62 -1.74 -0.49
N ARG A 117 1.97 -0.48 -0.29
CA ARG A 117 1.45 0.35 0.79
C ARG A 117 0.41 1.30 0.25
N LEU A 118 -0.68 1.47 0.96
CA LEU A 118 -1.80 2.32 0.58
C LEU A 118 -1.74 3.64 1.34
N TYR A 119 -1.93 4.75 0.62
CA TYR A 119 -1.87 6.09 1.20
C TYR A 119 -3.15 6.88 0.95
N ARG A 120 -3.47 7.77 1.90
CA ARG A 120 -4.55 8.74 1.77
C ARG A 120 -4.18 9.80 0.74
N LEU A 121 -5.16 10.25 -0.02
CA LEU A 121 -4.98 11.40 -0.88
C LEU A 121 -4.77 12.66 -0.02
N PRO A 122 -3.91 13.59 -0.46
CA PRO A 122 -3.75 14.86 0.24
C PRO A 122 -4.98 15.76 0.03
N GLY A 123 -5.41 16.43 1.08
CA GLY A 123 -6.47 17.42 1.02
C GLY A 123 -7.85 16.85 0.61
N ASN A 124 -8.59 17.59 -0.21
CA ASN A 124 -9.90 17.17 -0.72
C ASN A 124 -9.73 16.30 -1.97
N SER A 125 -10.05 15.02 -1.88
CA SER A 125 -9.91 14.06 -2.98
C SER A 125 -10.72 14.43 -4.24
N ALA A 126 -11.84 15.12 -4.08
CA ALA A 126 -12.66 15.56 -5.22
C ALA A 126 -11.90 16.54 -6.16
N THR A 127 -10.99 17.34 -5.61
CA THR A 127 -10.16 18.29 -6.40
C THR A 127 -9.03 17.60 -7.16
N LEU A 128 -8.78 16.33 -6.86
CA LEU A 128 -7.71 15.51 -7.45
C LEU A 128 -8.23 14.58 -8.56
N ALA A 129 -9.53 14.67 -8.87
CA ALA A 129 -10.12 13.93 -9.98
C ALA A 129 -9.44 14.32 -11.30
N GLY A 130 -8.97 13.32 -12.05
CA GLY A 130 -8.30 13.53 -13.32
C GLY A 130 -6.84 13.98 -13.24
N GLU A 131 -6.21 13.99 -12.08
CA GLU A 131 -4.76 14.29 -11.93
C GLU A 131 -3.89 13.45 -12.85
N TRP A 132 -4.28 12.20 -13.14
CA TRP A 132 -3.60 11.31 -14.07
C TRP A 132 -3.43 11.87 -15.50
N ARG A 133 -4.21 12.91 -15.88
CA ARG A 133 -4.13 13.56 -17.19
C ARG A 133 -2.99 14.58 -17.30
N LYS A 134 -2.47 15.03 -16.18
CA LYS A 134 -1.41 16.03 -16.15
C LYS A 134 -0.09 15.39 -16.58
N GLU A 135 0.79 16.16 -17.15
CA GLU A 135 2.15 15.75 -17.49
C GLU A 135 2.93 15.33 -16.24
N HIS A 136 2.71 16.07 -15.13
CA HIS A 136 3.29 15.79 -13.82
C HIS A 136 2.18 15.63 -12.78
N PRO A 137 1.54 14.44 -12.68
CA PRO A 137 0.51 14.22 -11.68
C PRO A 137 1.03 14.48 -10.27
N PHE A 138 0.25 15.20 -9.46
CA PHE A 138 0.60 15.52 -8.08
C PHE A 138 1.94 16.27 -7.89
N ALA A 139 2.35 17.11 -8.86
CA ALA A 139 3.64 17.83 -8.81
C ALA A 139 3.83 18.67 -7.55
N GLY A 140 2.75 19.21 -6.97
CA GLY A 140 2.78 19.99 -5.74
C GLY A 140 2.73 19.17 -4.44
N VAL A 141 2.71 17.84 -4.51
CA VAL A 141 2.57 16.97 -3.35
C VAL A 141 3.92 16.37 -2.97
N ASN A 142 4.31 16.54 -1.71
CA ASN A 142 5.47 15.83 -1.17
C ASN A 142 5.06 14.44 -0.67
N PRO A 143 5.56 13.34 -1.28
CA PRO A 143 5.21 11.98 -0.86
C PRO A 143 5.53 11.67 0.60
N ALA A 144 6.57 12.30 1.18
CA ALA A 144 6.93 12.11 2.58
C ALA A 144 5.87 12.62 3.57
N GLY A 145 4.96 13.51 3.12
CA GLY A 145 3.84 14.02 3.92
C GLY A 145 2.56 13.20 3.79
N LEU A 146 2.53 12.17 2.95
CA LEU A 146 1.36 11.33 2.79
C LEU A 146 1.16 10.42 4.01
N ARG A 147 -0.10 10.27 4.43
CA ARG A 147 -0.48 9.37 5.52
C ARG A 147 -0.81 7.99 4.99
N GLU A 148 -0.10 6.98 5.48
CA GLU A 148 -0.40 5.59 5.18
C GLU A 148 -1.73 5.15 5.82
N PHE A 149 -2.45 4.26 5.15
CA PHE A 149 -3.53 3.50 5.77
C PHE A 149 -2.92 2.34 6.53
N GLU A 150 -2.85 2.48 7.85
CA GLU A 150 -2.29 1.44 8.71
C GLU A 150 -3.02 0.11 8.55
N GLY A 151 -2.26 -0.97 8.50
CA GLY A 151 -2.78 -2.32 8.33
C GLY A 151 -3.27 -2.67 6.92
N CYS A 152 -3.21 -1.73 5.95
CA CYS A 152 -3.68 -1.94 4.57
C CYS A 152 -2.55 -2.28 3.59
N ARG A 153 -1.52 -2.96 4.07
CA ARG A 153 -0.44 -3.46 3.22
C ARG A 153 -0.92 -4.63 2.39
N THR A 154 -0.47 -4.69 1.15
CA THR A 154 -0.67 -5.85 0.27
C THR A 154 0.66 -6.54 0.00
N LEU A 155 0.66 -7.87 0.08
CA LEU A 155 1.83 -8.68 -0.27
C LEU A 155 1.68 -9.17 -1.70
N TRP A 156 2.67 -8.86 -2.53
CA TRP A 156 2.69 -9.19 -3.95
C TRP A 156 3.70 -10.29 -4.24
N VAL A 157 3.26 -11.28 -4.98
CA VAL A 157 4.07 -12.43 -5.40
C VAL A 157 3.98 -12.57 -6.91
N LYS A 158 5.13 -12.68 -7.58
CA LYS A 158 5.19 -13.03 -8.98
C LYS A 158 4.92 -14.53 -9.11
N GLN A 159 3.79 -14.89 -9.70
CA GLN A 159 3.36 -16.29 -9.86
C GLN A 159 3.96 -16.92 -11.10
N MET A 160 4.07 -16.15 -12.19
CA MET A 160 4.63 -16.54 -13.48
C MET A 160 5.39 -15.34 -14.06
N GLU A 161 6.02 -15.52 -15.22
CA GLU A 161 6.83 -14.48 -15.84
C GLU A 161 6.13 -13.12 -15.98
N SER A 162 4.82 -13.12 -16.22
CA SER A 162 4.01 -11.90 -16.43
C SER A 162 2.76 -11.81 -15.55
N LEU A 163 2.62 -12.64 -14.51
CA LEU A 163 1.47 -12.65 -13.62
C LEU A 163 1.88 -12.39 -12.18
N PHE A 164 1.25 -11.41 -11.57
CA PHE A 164 1.37 -11.11 -10.15
C PHE A 164 0.07 -11.40 -9.42
N ALA A 165 0.18 -11.93 -8.20
CA ALA A 165 -0.94 -12.07 -7.28
C ALA A 165 -0.64 -11.29 -6.00
N ALA A 166 -1.67 -10.73 -5.38
CA ALA A 166 -1.53 -10.06 -4.09
C ALA A 166 -2.78 -10.21 -3.24
N GLY A 167 -2.58 -10.08 -1.94
CA GLY A 167 -3.66 -9.97 -0.96
C GLY A 167 -3.30 -9.02 0.16
N THR A 168 -4.32 -8.48 0.84
CA THR A 168 -4.13 -7.68 2.06
C THR A 168 -3.47 -8.53 3.14
N GLU A 169 -2.43 -7.99 3.78
CA GLU A 169 -1.74 -8.66 4.88
C GLU A 169 -2.54 -8.56 6.17
N GLY A 170 -2.99 -9.72 6.68
CA GLY A 170 -3.73 -9.78 7.94
C GLY A 170 -5.15 -9.20 7.86
N SER A 171 -5.65 -8.74 9.00
CA SER A 171 -7.05 -8.27 9.16
C SER A 171 -7.14 -6.90 9.84
N ALA A 172 -6.09 -6.09 9.76
CA ALA A 172 -6.02 -4.79 10.43
C ALA A 172 -6.33 -3.60 9.51
N CYS A 173 -6.60 -3.83 8.21
CA CYS A 173 -6.91 -2.77 7.27
C CYS A 173 -8.27 -2.16 7.59
N ARG A 174 -8.29 -0.89 8.00
CA ARG A 174 -9.53 -0.18 8.30
C ARG A 174 -9.91 0.74 7.15
N ALA A 175 -11.12 0.53 6.64
CA ALA A 175 -11.71 1.44 5.68
C ALA A 175 -12.05 2.80 6.35
N GLU A 176 -12.33 3.80 5.50
CA GLU A 176 -12.76 5.13 5.97
C GLU A 176 -14.23 5.18 6.40
N ARG A 177 -14.95 4.06 6.34
CA ARG A 177 -16.36 3.95 6.70
C ARG A 177 -16.54 3.27 8.04
N PRO A 178 -17.39 3.82 8.92
CA PRO A 178 -17.57 3.30 10.28
C PRO A 178 -18.09 1.85 10.33
N GLU A 179 -18.90 1.45 9.35
CA GLU A 179 -19.48 0.10 9.26
C GLU A 179 -18.48 -0.97 8.80
N VAL A 180 -17.37 -0.57 8.19
CA VAL A 180 -16.33 -1.48 7.74
C VAL A 180 -15.23 -1.57 8.78
N VAL A 181 -15.15 -2.69 9.46
CA VAL A 181 -14.13 -2.96 10.49
C VAL A 181 -12.82 -3.42 9.86
N ASN A 182 -12.91 -4.14 8.74
CA ASN A 182 -11.75 -4.61 8.00
C ASN A 182 -12.00 -4.54 6.49
N GLU A 183 -11.04 -4.01 5.74
CA GLU A 183 -11.03 -4.07 4.27
C GLU A 183 -10.04 -5.15 3.83
N HIS A 184 -10.50 -6.10 3.05
CA HIS A 184 -9.69 -7.13 2.43
C HIS A 184 -9.65 -6.95 0.92
N SER A 185 -8.48 -7.13 0.31
CA SER A 185 -8.31 -6.94 -1.13
C SER A 185 -7.44 -8.07 -1.69
N ASP A 186 -7.92 -8.66 -2.79
CA ASP A 186 -7.17 -9.64 -3.59
C ASP A 186 -6.96 -9.09 -5.00
N PHE A 187 -5.78 -9.33 -5.57
CA PHE A 187 -5.42 -8.88 -6.90
C PHE A 187 -4.71 -9.97 -7.69
N TYR A 188 -5.03 -10.05 -8.98
CA TYR A 188 -4.26 -10.75 -9.99
C TYR A 188 -4.03 -9.77 -11.14
N VAL A 189 -2.76 -9.55 -11.51
CA VAL A 189 -2.37 -8.53 -12.47
C VAL A 189 -1.45 -9.14 -13.52
N SER A 190 -1.82 -8.96 -14.77
CA SER A 190 -1.01 -9.27 -15.95
C SER A 190 -0.85 -8.03 -16.83
N SER A 191 -0.16 -8.14 -17.95
CA SER A 191 -0.02 -7.05 -18.92
C SER A 191 -1.34 -6.60 -19.57
N SER A 192 -2.37 -7.46 -19.56
CA SER A 192 -3.64 -7.22 -20.27
C SER A 192 -4.89 -7.33 -19.41
N THR A 193 -4.79 -7.91 -18.21
CA THR A 193 -5.93 -8.10 -17.29
C THR A 193 -5.59 -7.75 -15.86
N ILE A 194 -6.54 -7.15 -15.16
CA ILE A 194 -6.56 -7.03 -13.71
C ILE A 194 -7.83 -7.73 -13.22
N ARG A 195 -7.68 -8.64 -12.27
CA ARG A 195 -8.79 -9.16 -11.48
C ARG A 195 -8.60 -8.69 -10.06
N SER A 196 -9.62 -8.04 -9.50
CA SER A 196 -9.55 -7.53 -8.13
C SER A 196 -10.83 -7.80 -7.38
N TRP A 197 -10.72 -8.10 -6.11
CA TRP A 197 -11.85 -8.21 -5.21
C TRP A 197 -11.55 -7.43 -3.94
N ILE A 198 -12.29 -6.34 -3.73
CA ILE A 198 -12.13 -5.46 -2.57
C ILE A 198 -13.40 -5.56 -1.75
N GLN A 199 -13.28 -6.04 -0.53
CA GLN A 199 -14.38 -6.36 0.37
C GLN A 199 -14.26 -5.55 1.65
N GLY A 200 -15.33 -4.87 2.04
CA GLY A 200 -15.47 -4.32 3.38
C GLY A 200 -16.22 -5.31 4.27
N LEU A 201 -15.62 -5.69 5.38
CA LEU A 201 -16.15 -6.66 6.33
C LEU A 201 -16.56 -5.97 7.63
N ASP A 202 -17.70 -6.39 8.22
CA ASP A 202 -18.12 -5.97 9.56
C ASP A 202 -17.37 -6.76 10.66
N ALA A 203 -17.69 -6.47 11.93
CA ALA A 203 -17.07 -7.13 13.08
C ALA A 203 -17.32 -8.65 13.15
N SER A 204 -18.35 -9.15 12.45
CA SER A 204 -18.64 -10.58 12.34
C SER A 204 -17.93 -11.27 11.18
N GLY A 205 -17.20 -10.51 10.35
CA GLY A 205 -16.56 -11.00 9.14
C GLY A 205 -17.50 -11.09 7.92
N ARG A 206 -18.72 -10.56 8.04
CA ARG A 206 -19.67 -10.53 6.92
C ARG A 206 -19.34 -9.37 6.00
N GLN A 207 -19.38 -9.60 4.70
CA GLN A 207 -19.20 -8.54 3.70
C GLN A 207 -20.39 -7.55 3.77
N VAL A 208 -20.08 -6.28 3.99
CA VAL A 208 -21.03 -5.15 4.04
C VAL A 208 -20.76 -4.11 2.95
N GLU A 209 -19.59 -4.19 2.28
CA GLU A 209 -19.21 -3.30 1.21
C GLU A 209 -18.44 -4.04 0.12
N GLY A 210 -18.53 -3.53 -1.11
CA GLY A 210 -17.86 -4.08 -2.28
C GLY A 210 -18.72 -5.04 -3.08
N PRO A 211 -18.25 -5.46 -4.26
CA PRO A 211 -18.96 -6.37 -5.14
C PRO A 211 -19.06 -7.78 -4.52
N SER A 212 -20.11 -8.52 -4.85
CA SER A 212 -20.34 -9.89 -4.39
C SER A 212 -19.32 -10.92 -4.90
N GLY A 213 -18.49 -10.51 -5.85
CA GLY A 213 -17.39 -11.32 -6.41
C GLY A 213 -16.33 -10.43 -7.03
N PRO A 214 -15.23 -11.02 -7.51
CA PRO A 214 -14.13 -10.27 -8.11
C PRO A 214 -14.56 -9.55 -9.38
N SER A 215 -14.10 -8.31 -9.55
CA SER A 215 -14.22 -7.55 -10.79
C SER A 215 -13.05 -7.87 -11.71
N GLU A 216 -13.31 -8.07 -12.98
CA GLU A 216 -12.29 -8.30 -13.99
C GLU A 216 -12.21 -7.10 -14.94
N PHE A 217 -11.00 -6.63 -15.18
CA PHE A 217 -10.71 -5.49 -16.04
C PHE A 217 -9.80 -5.91 -17.19
N ARG A 218 -10.03 -5.35 -18.35
CA ARG A 218 -9.16 -5.47 -19.52
C ARG A 218 -8.49 -4.14 -19.81
N LYS A 219 -7.20 -4.19 -20.15
CA LYS A 219 -6.46 -3.02 -20.58
C LYS A 219 -7.01 -2.51 -21.90
N VAL A 220 -7.32 -1.22 -21.97
CA VAL A 220 -7.78 -0.58 -23.19
C VAL A 220 -6.70 0.35 -23.73
N ALA A 221 -6.53 0.35 -25.05
CA ALA A 221 -5.63 1.29 -25.68
C ALA A 221 -6.18 2.72 -25.48
N LEU A 222 -5.32 3.63 -25.03
CA LEU A 222 -5.67 5.05 -25.05
C LEU A 222 -5.92 5.42 -26.53
N LYS A 223 -7.13 5.88 -26.87
CA LYS A 223 -7.35 6.48 -28.18
C LYS A 223 -6.42 7.70 -28.26
N PRO A 224 -5.57 7.80 -29.30
CA PRO A 224 -4.79 9.00 -29.52
C PRO A 224 -5.76 10.19 -29.59
N ARG A 225 -5.38 11.28 -28.93
CA ARG A 225 -6.12 12.56 -29.00
C ARG A 225 -5.91 13.22 -30.36
#